data_dfcb44093d5ce7ef9d69d1384797ed2a
#
_entry.id   dfcb44093d5ce7ef9d69d1384797ed2a
#
_cell.length_a   1.000
_cell.length_b   1.000
_cell.length_c   1.000
_cell.angle_alpha   90.00
_cell.angle_beta   90.00
_cell.angle_gamma   90.00
#
_symmetry.space_group_name_H-M   'P 1'
#
loop_
_entity.id
_entity.type
_entity.pdbx_description
1 polymer ?
#
loop_
_entity_poly.entity_id
_entity_poly.type
_entity_poly.pdbx_seq_one_letter_code
_entity_poly.pdbx_strand_id
1 'polypeptide(L)'
;MAIQRVLCANDASCEQQSHSLLPDVLVSRRVDLASVIGWALEAKAAGVGHRPIAGQLGVPAATVRGWLRRAAATGGQVAVRLLKVAREADPAGRDPPGGGGIAMLVGTAAAAAQAWSGLSDEPVEVWRFAVAHTAGRLLG
;
A
#
# COMPACT_ATOMS: atom_id res chain seq x y z
N MET A 1 12.50 -15.08 -3.50
CA MET A 1 11.40 -15.10 -2.48
C MET A 1 10.37 -16.12 -2.92
N ALA A 2 10.02 -17.09 -2.08
CA ALA A 2 9.04 -18.13 -2.43
C ALA A 2 7.64 -17.71 -1.96
N ILE A 3 6.67 -17.75 -2.87
CA ILE A 3 5.25 -17.57 -2.52
C ILE A 3 4.72 -18.93 -2.07
N GLN A 4 4.25 -19.02 -0.83
CA GLN A 4 3.64 -20.23 -0.32
C GLN A 4 2.20 -20.37 -0.83
N ARG A 5 1.83 -21.58 -1.23
CA ARG A 5 0.46 -21.96 -1.53
C ARG A 5 -0.10 -22.83 -0.41
N VAL A 6 -1.29 -22.51 0.03
CA VAL A 6 -2.01 -23.28 1.04
C VAL A 6 -3.32 -23.80 0.46
N LEU A 7 -3.72 -25.00 0.88
CA LEU A 7 -5.01 -25.58 0.51
C LEU A 7 -6.09 -25.04 1.45
N CYS A 8 -7.29 -24.82 0.89
CA CYS A 8 -8.44 -24.45 1.71
C CYS A 8 -8.89 -25.67 2.52
N ALA A 9 -9.03 -25.51 3.83
CA ALA A 9 -9.51 -26.57 4.71
C ALA A 9 -11.03 -26.81 4.62
N ASN A 10 -11.77 -25.90 3.96
CA ASN A 10 -13.22 -25.97 3.82
C ASN A 10 -13.62 -26.05 2.34
N ASP A 11 -13.45 -27.23 1.76
CA ASP A 11 -13.72 -27.51 0.34
C ASP A 11 -15.16 -27.22 -0.09
N ALA A 12 -16.12 -27.33 0.81
CA ALA A 12 -17.55 -27.21 0.47
C ALA A 12 -18.01 -25.77 0.24
N SER A 13 -17.26 -24.78 0.72
CA SER A 13 -17.64 -23.35 0.65
C SER A 13 -16.57 -22.48 0.01
N CYS A 14 -15.44 -23.05 -0.41
CA CYS A 14 -14.33 -22.31 -0.98
C CYS A 14 -14.30 -22.48 -2.50
N GLU A 15 -14.59 -21.40 -3.23
CA GLU A 15 -14.52 -21.39 -4.70
C GLU A 15 -13.10 -21.63 -5.23
N GLN A 16 -12.09 -21.43 -4.39
CA GLN A 16 -10.67 -21.64 -4.72
C GLN A 16 -10.08 -22.68 -3.76
N GLN A 17 -9.75 -23.86 -4.26
CA GLN A 17 -9.14 -24.94 -3.49
C GLN A 17 -7.73 -24.60 -2.96
N SER A 18 -7.05 -23.64 -3.53
CA SER A 18 -5.73 -23.20 -3.09
C SER A 18 -5.57 -21.70 -3.06
N HIS A 19 -4.89 -21.19 -2.05
CA HIS A 19 -4.59 -19.79 -1.87
C HIS A 19 -3.08 -19.55 -1.87
N SER A 20 -2.66 -18.46 -2.49
CA SER A 20 -1.26 -18.00 -2.40
C SER A 20 -1.13 -17.05 -1.22
N LEU A 21 -0.26 -17.38 -0.28
CA LEU A 21 0.13 -16.48 0.80
C LEU A 21 1.16 -15.50 0.25
N LEU A 22 0.77 -14.25 0.13
CA LEU A 22 1.65 -13.20 -0.32
C LEU A 22 2.38 -12.60 0.89
N PRO A 23 3.73 -12.53 0.88
CA PRO A 23 4.46 -11.80 1.91
C PRO A 23 4.00 -10.34 2.00
N ASP A 24 4.00 -9.78 3.20
CA ASP A 24 3.59 -8.41 3.49
C ASP A 24 4.41 -7.33 2.77
N VAL A 25 5.59 -7.71 2.26
CA VAL A 25 6.46 -6.82 1.47
C VAL A 25 6.05 -6.71 0.00
N LEU A 26 5.10 -7.53 -0.47
CA LEU A 26 4.66 -7.56 -1.86
C LEU A 26 3.24 -7.01 -2.01
N VAL A 27 3.03 -6.24 -3.06
CA VAL A 27 1.69 -5.81 -3.47
C VAL A 27 0.98 -6.95 -4.19
N SER A 28 -0.30 -7.18 -3.86
CA SER A 28 -1.12 -8.25 -4.46
C SER A 28 -1.11 -8.17 -5.98
N ARG A 29 -0.99 -9.34 -6.61
CA ARG A 29 -0.90 -9.50 -8.08
C ARG A 29 0.30 -8.83 -8.72
N ARG A 30 1.32 -8.45 -7.92
CA ARG A 30 2.56 -7.84 -8.38
C ARG A 30 3.74 -8.40 -7.61
N VAL A 31 4.83 -8.57 -8.32
CA VAL A 31 6.13 -8.93 -7.72
C VAL A 31 6.91 -7.70 -7.26
N ASP A 32 6.33 -6.50 -7.38
CA ASP A 32 6.97 -5.26 -7.00
C ASP A 32 6.91 -5.08 -5.48
N LEU A 33 8.01 -4.61 -4.89
CA LEU A 33 8.10 -4.35 -3.47
C LEU A 33 7.23 -3.15 -3.07
N ALA A 34 6.55 -3.26 -1.94
CA ALA A 34 5.72 -2.19 -1.39
C ALA A 34 6.49 -0.88 -1.22
N SER A 35 7.73 -0.95 -0.73
CA SER A 35 8.60 0.20 -0.54
C SER A 35 8.97 0.90 -1.86
N VAL A 36 9.18 0.14 -2.94
CA VAL A 36 9.50 0.70 -4.28
C VAL A 36 8.30 1.44 -4.86
N ILE A 37 7.12 0.82 -4.79
CA ILE A 37 5.88 1.46 -5.23
C ILE A 37 5.58 2.68 -4.34
N GLY A 38 5.72 2.52 -3.03
CA GLY A 38 5.50 3.59 -2.07
C GLY A 38 6.37 4.81 -2.32
N TRP A 39 7.66 4.61 -2.55
CA TRP A 39 8.56 5.69 -2.92
C TRP A 39 8.10 6.42 -4.21
N ALA A 40 7.63 5.67 -5.21
CA ALA A 40 7.10 6.27 -6.43
C ALA A 40 5.83 7.12 -6.18
N LEU A 41 4.97 6.70 -5.24
CA LEU A 41 3.78 7.46 -4.83
C LEU A 41 4.16 8.74 -4.08
N GLU A 42 5.13 8.67 -3.17
CA GLU A 42 5.67 9.84 -2.44
C GLU A 42 6.29 10.86 -3.39
N ALA A 43 7.16 10.40 -4.30
CA ALA A 43 7.77 11.27 -5.31
C ALA A 43 6.70 11.93 -6.19
N LYS A 44 5.64 11.19 -6.54
CA LYS A 44 4.51 11.75 -7.30
C LYS A 44 3.72 12.77 -6.49
N ALA A 45 3.46 12.52 -5.21
CA ALA A 45 2.81 13.48 -4.31
C ALA A 45 3.63 14.78 -4.17
N ALA A 46 4.96 14.67 -4.22
CA ALA A 46 5.88 15.81 -4.26
C ALA A 46 5.98 16.50 -5.65
N GLY A 47 5.17 16.08 -6.63
CA GLY A 47 5.10 16.72 -7.95
C GLY A 47 6.04 16.13 -9.02
N VAL A 48 6.80 15.07 -8.71
CA VAL A 48 7.71 14.46 -9.67
C VAL A 48 6.97 13.70 -10.76
N GLY A 49 7.41 13.84 -12.00
CA GLY A 49 6.83 13.14 -13.15
C GLY A 49 7.22 11.65 -13.20
N HIS A 50 6.42 10.82 -13.88
CA HIS A 50 6.66 9.38 -13.94
C HIS A 50 7.97 8.98 -14.63
N ARG A 51 8.49 9.79 -15.58
CA ARG A 51 9.75 9.50 -16.27
C ARG A 51 10.97 9.66 -15.36
N PRO A 52 11.16 10.80 -14.62
CA PRO A 52 12.21 10.90 -13.61
C PRO A 52 12.12 9.82 -12.52
N ILE A 53 10.92 9.50 -12.02
CA ILE A 53 10.71 8.40 -11.06
C ILE A 53 11.24 7.09 -11.63
N ALA A 54 10.86 6.76 -12.87
CA ALA A 54 11.29 5.53 -13.53
C ALA A 54 12.81 5.45 -13.68
N GLY A 55 13.46 6.58 -14.04
CA GLY A 55 14.92 6.66 -14.15
C GLY A 55 15.62 6.41 -12.83
N GLN A 56 15.09 6.94 -11.72
CA GLN A 56 15.67 6.72 -10.39
C GLN A 56 15.48 5.29 -9.88
N LEU A 57 14.34 4.66 -10.21
CA LEU A 57 14.05 3.28 -9.83
C LEU A 57 14.67 2.22 -10.76
N GLY A 58 15.18 2.60 -11.91
CA GLY A 58 15.69 1.66 -12.90
C GLY A 58 14.62 0.78 -13.54
N VAL A 59 13.35 1.25 -13.58
CA VAL A 59 12.22 0.50 -14.14
C VAL A 59 11.62 1.21 -15.35
N PRO A 60 10.90 0.51 -16.25
CA PRO A 60 10.26 1.14 -17.41
C PRO A 60 9.28 2.24 -17.00
N ALA A 61 9.29 3.37 -17.70
CA ALA A 61 8.38 4.48 -17.43
C ALA A 61 6.89 4.08 -17.56
N ALA A 62 6.57 3.12 -18.43
CA ALA A 62 5.22 2.56 -18.56
C ALA A 62 4.77 1.85 -17.28
N THR A 63 5.68 1.17 -16.58
CA THR A 63 5.43 0.49 -15.29
C THR A 63 5.05 1.51 -14.24
N VAL A 64 5.87 2.55 -14.03
CA VAL A 64 5.58 3.63 -13.08
C VAL A 64 4.27 4.32 -13.41
N ARG A 65 4.06 4.68 -14.68
CA ARG A 65 2.79 5.28 -15.12
C ARG A 65 1.59 4.39 -14.79
N GLY A 66 1.74 3.07 -14.91
CA GLY A 66 0.72 2.08 -14.55
C GLY A 66 0.42 2.08 -13.06
N TRP A 67 1.42 2.15 -12.20
CA TRP A 67 1.23 2.26 -10.74
C TRP A 67 0.51 3.55 -10.37
N LEU A 68 0.99 4.69 -10.86
CA LEU A 68 0.43 6.01 -10.54
C LEU A 68 -1.03 6.13 -11.01
N ARG A 69 -1.36 5.60 -12.19
CA ARG A 69 -2.73 5.60 -12.70
C ARG A 69 -3.67 4.80 -11.82
N ARG A 70 -3.25 3.60 -11.38
CA ARG A 70 -4.04 2.78 -10.46
C ARG A 70 -4.19 3.44 -9.10
N ALA A 71 -3.09 3.92 -8.53
CA ALA A 71 -3.14 4.64 -7.26
C ALA A 71 -4.04 5.89 -7.32
N ALA A 72 -4.06 6.60 -8.45
CA ALA A 72 -4.97 7.73 -8.64
C ALA A 72 -6.45 7.28 -8.68
N ALA A 73 -6.73 6.12 -9.27
CA ALA A 73 -8.09 5.60 -9.36
C ALA A 73 -8.61 5.02 -8.04
N THR A 74 -7.78 4.31 -7.28
CA THR A 74 -8.18 3.58 -6.06
C THR A 74 -7.72 4.22 -4.77
N GLY A 75 -6.81 5.21 -4.84
CA GLY A 75 -6.14 5.80 -3.69
C GLY A 75 -7.08 6.37 -2.64
N GLY A 76 -8.20 6.96 -3.04
CA GLY A 76 -9.22 7.45 -2.12
C GLY A 76 -9.85 6.33 -1.28
N GLN A 77 -10.17 5.20 -1.90
CA GLN A 77 -10.75 4.05 -1.19
C GLN A 77 -9.73 3.40 -0.24
N VAL A 78 -8.48 3.29 -0.67
CA VAL A 78 -7.39 2.77 0.15
C VAL A 78 -7.13 3.71 1.33
N ALA A 79 -7.11 5.02 1.08
CA ALA A 79 -6.93 6.04 2.12
C ALA A 79 -8.02 5.97 3.21
N VAL A 80 -9.29 5.77 2.83
CA VAL A 80 -10.39 5.61 3.81
C VAL A 80 -10.15 4.40 4.71
N ARG A 81 -9.67 3.28 4.18
CA ARG A 81 -9.33 2.10 5.00
C ARG A 81 -8.19 2.38 5.97
N LEU A 82 -7.13 3.00 5.49
CA LEU A 82 -5.97 3.35 6.31
C LEU A 82 -6.32 4.41 7.37
N LEU A 83 -7.20 5.35 7.05
CA LEU A 83 -7.70 6.31 8.02
C LEU A 83 -8.48 5.63 9.17
N LYS A 84 -9.30 4.62 8.85
CA LYS A 84 -9.98 3.82 9.87
C LYS A 84 -8.96 3.16 10.81
N VAL A 85 -7.94 2.52 10.25
CA VAL A 85 -6.86 1.89 11.02
C VAL A 85 -6.12 2.92 11.90
N ALA A 86 -5.81 4.12 11.35
CA ALA A 86 -5.20 5.19 12.12
C ALA A 86 -6.06 5.61 13.31
N ARG A 87 -7.38 5.72 13.12
CA ARG A 87 -8.32 6.10 14.18
C ARG A 87 -8.54 5.03 15.24
N GLU A 88 -8.37 3.77 14.90
CA GLU A 88 -8.37 2.67 15.87
C GLU A 88 -7.16 2.74 16.81
N ALA A 89 -5.99 3.17 16.30
CA ALA A 89 -4.77 3.34 17.07
C ALA A 89 -4.70 4.68 17.84
N ASP A 90 -5.16 5.75 17.20
CA ASP A 90 -5.19 7.11 17.79
C ASP A 90 -6.52 7.81 17.41
N PRO A 91 -7.56 7.68 18.26
CA PRO A 91 -8.86 8.31 18.01
C PRO A 91 -8.82 9.84 17.95
N ALA A 92 -7.85 10.47 18.65
CA ALA A 92 -7.66 11.92 18.69
C ALA A 92 -6.65 12.43 17.67
N GLY A 93 -6.09 11.54 16.86
CA GLY A 93 -5.08 11.86 15.86
C GLY A 93 -5.55 12.90 14.86
N ARG A 94 -4.60 13.63 14.30
CA ARG A 94 -4.89 14.65 13.29
C ARG A 94 -5.30 13.99 11.97
N ASP A 95 -6.26 14.58 11.27
CA ASP A 95 -6.59 14.16 9.93
C ASP A 95 -5.39 14.37 8.97
N PRO A 96 -5.15 13.44 8.06
CA PRO A 96 -4.13 13.62 7.05
C PRO A 96 -4.46 14.84 6.18
N PRO A 97 -3.44 15.49 5.60
CA PRO A 97 -3.66 16.65 4.75
C PRO A 97 -4.62 16.29 3.61
N GLY A 98 -5.60 17.14 3.36
CA GLY A 98 -6.52 17.00 2.26
C GLY A 98 -5.78 17.05 0.92
N GLY A 99 -6.31 16.34 -0.08
CA GLY A 99 -5.73 16.29 -1.41
C GLY A 99 -6.42 15.24 -2.27
N GLY A 100 -6.12 15.21 -3.57
CA GLY A 100 -6.65 14.20 -4.47
C GLY A 100 -5.85 12.90 -4.45
N GLY A 101 -6.53 11.79 -4.64
CA GLY A 101 -5.99 10.48 -5.00
C GLY A 101 -4.67 10.06 -4.31
N ILE A 102 -3.56 10.28 -4.98
CA ILE A 102 -2.23 9.84 -4.53
C ILE A 102 -1.76 10.61 -3.28
N ALA A 103 -1.95 11.93 -3.22
CA ALA A 103 -1.51 12.73 -2.07
C ALA A 103 -2.27 12.33 -0.79
N MET A 104 -3.57 12.11 -0.91
CA MET A 104 -4.39 11.59 0.19
C MET A 104 -3.93 10.20 0.63
N LEU A 105 -3.65 9.30 -0.31
CA LEU A 105 -3.14 7.96 0.01
C LEU A 105 -1.81 8.01 0.76
N VAL A 106 -0.84 8.80 0.28
CA VAL A 106 0.47 8.97 0.92
C VAL A 106 0.34 9.54 2.33
N GLY A 107 -0.42 10.63 2.48
CA GLY A 107 -0.63 11.26 3.78
C GLY A 107 -1.33 10.35 4.79
N THR A 108 -2.33 9.59 4.35
CA THR A 108 -3.06 8.67 5.22
C THR A 108 -2.22 7.44 5.60
N ALA A 109 -1.42 6.92 4.67
CA ALA A 109 -0.51 5.82 4.97
C ALA A 109 0.53 6.22 6.03
N ALA A 110 1.11 7.41 5.89
CA ALA A 110 2.06 7.94 6.87
C ALA A 110 1.39 8.16 8.25
N ALA A 111 0.20 8.76 8.29
CA ALA A 111 -0.54 8.99 9.52
C ALA A 111 -0.90 7.67 10.22
N ALA A 112 -1.35 6.65 9.48
CA ALA A 112 -1.68 5.34 10.03
C ALA A 112 -0.45 4.63 10.61
N ALA A 113 0.66 4.62 9.88
CA ALA A 113 1.91 4.02 10.36
C ALA A 113 2.44 4.74 11.61
N GLN A 114 2.33 6.08 11.65
CA GLN A 114 2.74 6.87 12.81
C GLN A 114 1.88 6.58 14.04
N ALA A 115 0.55 6.50 13.89
CA ALA A 115 -0.36 6.17 14.98
C ALA A 115 -0.03 4.79 15.59
N TRP A 116 0.24 3.79 14.74
CA TRP A 116 0.62 2.45 15.18
C TRP A 116 2.03 2.36 15.75
N SER A 117 2.97 3.19 15.29
CA SER A 117 4.32 3.28 15.88
C SER A 117 4.29 3.72 17.34
N GLY A 118 3.27 4.46 17.77
CA GLY A 118 3.05 4.82 19.17
C GLY A 118 2.61 3.64 20.05
N LEU A 119 2.15 2.55 19.46
CA LEU A 119 1.69 1.33 20.14
C LEU A 119 2.67 0.15 20.00
N SER A 120 3.76 0.30 19.26
CA SER A 120 4.72 -0.73 18.94
C SER A 120 6.11 -0.36 19.44
N ASP A 121 6.85 -1.33 19.96
CA ASP A 121 8.26 -1.16 20.32
C ASP A 121 9.19 -1.20 19.08
N GLU A 122 8.68 -1.64 17.95
CA GLU A 122 9.43 -1.71 16.69
C GLU A 122 9.00 -0.60 15.71
N PRO A 123 9.95 -0.06 14.92
CA PRO A 123 9.62 0.93 13.92
C PRO A 123 8.71 0.33 12.82
N VAL A 124 7.63 1.05 12.52
CA VAL A 124 6.64 0.66 11.51
C VAL A 124 7.03 1.26 10.16
N GLU A 125 7.38 0.41 9.19
CA GLU A 125 7.64 0.85 7.82
C GLU A 125 6.30 1.11 7.11
N VAL A 126 6.14 2.34 6.60
CA VAL A 126 4.86 2.89 6.12
C VAL A 126 4.19 1.99 5.07
N TRP A 127 4.95 1.58 4.06
CA TRP A 127 4.36 0.89 2.91
C TRP A 127 4.12 -0.60 3.15
N ARG A 128 4.95 -1.25 3.96
CA ARG A 128 4.68 -2.61 4.44
C ARG A 128 3.42 -2.63 5.31
N PHE A 129 3.30 -1.64 6.20
CA PHE A 129 2.10 -1.47 7.01
C PHE A 129 0.85 -1.26 6.15
N ALA A 130 0.91 -0.34 5.18
CA ALA A 130 -0.19 -0.06 4.27
C ALA A 130 -0.60 -1.31 3.46
N VAL A 131 0.36 -2.08 2.96
CA VAL A 131 0.09 -3.34 2.22
C VAL A 131 -0.57 -4.37 3.12
N ALA A 132 -0.07 -4.56 4.35
CA ALA A 132 -0.64 -5.51 5.31
C ALA A 132 -2.12 -5.18 5.61
N HIS A 133 -2.43 -3.91 5.91
CA HIS A 133 -3.79 -3.47 6.25
C HIS A 133 -4.74 -3.32 5.06
N THR A 134 -4.24 -3.40 3.86
CA THR A 134 -5.04 -3.43 2.63
C THR A 134 -5.11 -4.81 1.98
N ALA A 135 -4.63 -5.84 2.67
CA ALA A 135 -4.51 -7.21 2.14
C ALA A 135 -3.78 -7.26 0.78
N GLY A 136 -2.72 -6.51 0.64
CA GLY A 136 -1.93 -6.39 -0.59
C GLY A 136 -2.58 -5.54 -1.70
N ARG A 137 -3.73 -4.92 -1.46
CA ARG A 137 -4.50 -4.17 -2.47
C ARG A 137 -4.16 -2.67 -2.48
N LEU A 138 -2.90 -2.33 -2.32
CA LEU A 138 -2.45 -0.94 -2.35
C LEU A 138 -2.77 -0.20 -3.67
N LEU A 139 -2.79 -0.93 -4.78
CA LEU A 139 -3.10 -0.42 -6.12
C LEU A 139 -4.44 -0.94 -6.69
N GLY A 140 -5.31 -1.47 -5.84
CA GLY A 140 -6.61 -2.02 -6.24
C GLY A 140 -6.57 -3.50 -6.62
#